data_5d4d649f151c3c16c73c8209831f48d8
#
_entry.id   5d4d649f151c3c16c73c8209831f48d8
#
_cell.length_a   1.000
_cell.length_b   1.000
_cell.length_c   1.000
_cell.angle_alpha   90.00
_cell.angle_beta   90.00
_cell.angle_gamma   90.00
#
_symmetry.space_group_name_H-M   'P 1'
#
loop_
_entity.id
_entity.type
_entity.pdbx_description
1 polymer ?
#
loop_
_entity_poly.entity_id
_entity_poly.type
_entity_poly.pdbx_seq_one_letter_code
_entity_poly.pdbx_strand_id
1 'polypeptide(L)'
;MSDSLALLHVRREVEARPAPAPRTAATARPAETKIDLPTPEEIAADPTLLPPASAGSNGTHVPSAHSLKRAEIFAHRRGDHDGSSAILLTGVALAPPDAPETVKGVINNANQIVGRPYVWGGGHGSFYDDSYDCSGAVSFALFGGGLIPRPLTSGDLMRWGEPGPGKWITIYANAGHTYAEIAGLRFDTVGAEQGSGPRWHLATMPGDGFVARHPPGL
;
A
#
# COMPACT_ATOMS: atom_id res chain seq x y z
N MET A 1 -9.98 -20.60 -73.00
CA MET A 1 -9.96 -19.17 -72.59
C MET A 1 -9.86 -19.16 -71.07
N SER A 2 -8.66 -19.06 -70.58
CA SER A 2 -8.32 -19.18 -69.17
C SER A 2 -7.87 -17.81 -68.71
N ASP A 3 -8.65 -17.18 -67.82
CA ASP A 3 -8.22 -15.95 -67.11
C ASP A 3 -7.64 -16.34 -65.78
N SER A 4 -6.34 -16.09 -65.68
CA SER A 4 -5.54 -16.28 -64.48
C SER A 4 -5.56 -15.00 -63.64
N LEU A 5 -6.25 -14.99 -62.50
CA LEU A 5 -6.23 -13.91 -61.54
C LEU A 5 -4.97 -14.01 -60.69
N ALA A 6 -4.03 -13.10 -60.92
CA ALA A 6 -2.83 -12.94 -60.10
C ALA A 6 -3.18 -12.28 -58.76
N LEU A 7 -3.00 -13.01 -57.66
CA LEU A 7 -3.05 -12.46 -56.32
C LEU A 7 -1.78 -11.61 -56.02
N LEU A 8 -1.94 -10.31 -55.95
CA LEU A 8 -0.91 -9.39 -55.44
C LEU A 8 -0.79 -9.56 -53.92
N HIS A 9 0.28 -10.19 -53.48
CA HIS A 9 0.69 -10.18 -52.07
C HIS A 9 1.37 -8.83 -51.76
N VAL A 10 0.65 -7.95 -51.12
CA VAL A 10 1.26 -6.75 -50.51
C VAL A 10 1.96 -7.21 -49.22
N ARG A 11 3.27 -7.36 -49.30
CA ARG A 11 4.12 -7.46 -48.09
C ARG A 11 4.17 -6.09 -47.42
N ARG A 12 3.54 -5.96 -46.27
CA ARG A 12 3.69 -4.82 -45.38
C ARG A 12 5.05 -4.99 -44.69
N GLU A 13 6.03 -4.22 -45.11
CA GLU A 13 7.28 -4.07 -44.36
C GLU A 13 6.98 -3.44 -43.00
N VAL A 14 7.22 -4.20 -41.93
CA VAL A 14 7.20 -3.71 -40.57
C VAL A 14 8.55 -3.02 -40.37
N GLU A 15 8.53 -1.71 -40.43
CA GLU A 15 9.69 -0.86 -40.11
C GLU A 15 10.13 -1.13 -38.68
N ALA A 16 11.30 -1.71 -38.48
CA ALA A 16 11.90 -2.02 -37.22
C ALA A 16 12.24 -0.70 -36.49
N ARG A 17 11.61 -0.47 -35.39
CA ARG A 17 11.87 0.66 -34.48
C ARG A 17 13.32 0.59 -34.02
N PRO A 18 14.14 1.66 -34.14
CA PRO A 18 15.52 1.64 -33.70
C PRO A 18 15.63 1.39 -32.18
N ALA A 19 16.56 0.53 -31.80
CA ALA A 19 16.89 0.25 -30.41
C ALA A 19 17.32 1.52 -29.68
N PRO A 20 16.95 1.71 -28.39
CA PRO A 20 17.41 2.86 -27.61
C PRO A 20 18.93 2.80 -27.42
N ALA A 21 19.58 3.96 -27.60
CA ALA A 21 21.02 4.13 -27.43
C ALA A 21 21.48 3.68 -26.03
N PRO A 22 22.70 3.12 -25.90
CA PRO A 22 23.24 2.72 -24.60
C PRO A 22 23.38 3.95 -23.69
N ARG A 23 22.79 3.85 -22.49
CA ARG A 23 22.96 4.86 -21.45
C ARG A 23 24.43 4.92 -21.04
N THR A 24 25.04 6.05 -21.19
CA THR A 24 26.37 6.38 -20.67
C THR A 24 26.45 6.07 -19.17
N ALA A 25 27.57 5.47 -18.77
CA ALA A 25 27.88 5.02 -17.44
C ALA A 25 27.54 6.07 -16.37
N ALA A 26 26.74 5.63 -15.40
CA ALA A 26 26.42 6.41 -14.22
C ALA A 26 27.70 6.67 -13.41
N THR A 27 27.92 7.91 -13.07
CA THR A 27 28.93 8.40 -12.13
C THR A 27 28.83 7.60 -10.83
N ALA A 28 29.98 7.16 -10.31
CA ALA A 28 30.10 6.36 -9.09
C ALA A 28 29.33 7.00 -7.94
N ARG A 29 28.41 6.21 -7.34
CA ARG A 29 27.73 6.59 -6.09
C ARG A 29 28.75 6.73 -4.96
N PRO A 30 28.61 7.74 -4.10
CA PRO A 30 29.38 7.82 -2.87
C PRO A 30 29.14 6.58 -2.02
N ALA A 31 30.14 6.10 -1.28
CA ALA A 31 30.07 4.96 -0.39
C ALA A 31 28.86 5.09 0.55
N GLU A 32 28.01 4.06 0.55
CA GLU A 32 26.87 3.95 1.46
C GLU A 32 27.41 3.89 2.90
N THR A 33 27.20 4.95 3.65
CA THR A 33 27.33 4.91 5.11
C THR A 33 26.17 4.01 5.58
N LYS A 34 26.50 2.84 6.13
CA LYS A 34 25.52 2.01 6.83
C LYS A 34 24.95 2.84 7.97
N ILE A 35 23.74 3.29 7.81
CA ILE A 35 22.95 3.84 8.91
C ILE A 35 22.35 2.60 9.60
N ASP A 36 22.83 2.28 10.80
CA ASP A 36 22.19 1.28 11.66
C ASP A 36 20.83 1.84 12.05
N LEU A 37 19.80 1.33 11.42
CA LEU A 37 18.42 1.69 11.74
C LEU A 37 18.01 0.93 13.00
N PRO A 38 17.26 1.56 13.92
CA PRO A 38 16.79 0.91 15.13
C PRO A 38 15.91 -0.29 14.79
N THR A 39 16.07 -1.35 15.56
CA THR A 39 15.28 -2.57 15.44
C THR A 39 13.82 -2.34 15.88
N PRO A 40 12.87 -3.20 15.47
CA PRO A 40 11.49 -3.13 15.94
C PRO A 40 11.35 -3.16 17.47
N GLU A 41 12.24 -3.86 18.18
CA GLU A 41 12.28 -3.89 19.64
C GLU A 41 12.74 -2.56 20.24
N GLU A 42 13.75 -1.92 19.65
CA GLU A 42 14.23 -0.61 20.08
C GLU A 42 13.19 0.47 19.83
N ILE A 43 12.46 0.43 18.71
CA ILE A 43 11.35 1.36 18.43
C ILE A 43 10.19 1.14 19.39
N ALA A 44 9.89 -0.10 19.77
CA ALA A 44 8.85 -0.40 20.76
C ALA A 44 9.21 0.07 22.15
N ALA A 45 10.50 0.10 22.50
CA ALA A 45 11.01 0.56 23.78
C ALA A 45 11.13 2.10 23.85
N ASP A 46 11.38 2.76 22.74
CA ASP A 46 11.50 4.23 22.64
C ASP A 46 10.91 4.76 21.33
N PRO A 47 9.64 5.19 21.33
CA PRO A 47 8.97 5.77 20.17
C PRO A 47 9.64 7.04 19.61
N THR A 48 10.58 7.66 20.34
CA THR A 48 11.29 8.86 19.88
C THR A 48 12.40 8.55 18.87
N LEU A 49 12.75 7.27 18.72
CA LEU A 49 13.72 6.79 17.71
C LEU A 49 13.16 6.80 16.27
N LEU A 50 11.86 7.04 16.13
CA LEU A 50 11.28 7.28 14.80
C LEU A 50 11.80 8.64 14.29
N PRO A 51 12.31 8.72 13.04
CA PRO A 51 12.68 9.99 12.47
C PRO A 51 11.48 10.94 12.52
N PRO A 52 11.68 12.22 12.89
CA PRO A 52 10.59 13.19 12.87
C PRO A 52 9.97 13.16 11.47
N ALA A 53 8.64 12.99 11.42
CA ALA A 53 7.90 13.10 10.17
C ALA A 53 8.35 14.42 9.52
N SER A 54 9.00 14.33 8.35
CA SER A 54 9.50 15.51 7.65
C SER A 54 8.36 16.49 7.55
N ALA A 55 8.55 17.70 8.04
CA ALA A 55 7.57 18.76 8.10
C ALA A 55 7.15 19.21 6.69
N GLY A 56 6.37 18.40 6.02
CA GLY A 56 5.41 18.85 5.04
C GLY A 56 4.30 19.52 5.84
N SER A 57 4.01 20.76 5.54
CA SER A 57 3.22 21.74 6.28
C SER A 57 1.73 21.41 6.42
N ASN A 58 1.40 20.22 6.91
CA ASN A 58 0.08 19.90 7.48
C ASN A 58 0.33 19.08 8.73
N GLY A 59 0.31 19.79 9.87
CA GLY A 59 0.57 19.22 11.17
C GLY A 59 -0.23 17.93 11.39
N THR A 60 0.48 16.88 11.78
CA THR A 60 -0.14 15.69 12.36
C THR A 60 -0.82 16.13 13.65
N HIS A 61 -2.09 16.50 13.51
CA HIS A 61 -2.94 16.80 14.67
C HIS A 61 -3.22 15.47 15.37
N VAL A 62 -2.49 15.19 16.44
CA VAL A 62 -2.86 14.10 17.34
C VAL A 62 -4.27 14.43 17.88
N PRO A 63 -5.27 13.59 17.60
CA PRO A 63 -6.64 13.89 17.99
C PRO A 63 -6.72 14.05 19.51
N SER A 64 -7.40 15.08 19.98
CA SER A 64 -7.64 15.27 21.42
C SER A 64 -8.50 14.11 21.97
N ALA A 65 -8.38 13.83 23.26
CA ALA A 65 -9.21 12.82 23.94
C ALA A 65 -10.71 13.05 23.71
N HIS A 66 -11.13 14.30 23.49
CA HIS A 66 -12.51 14.66 23.16
C HIS A 66 -12.88 14.26 21.72
N SER A 67 -11.95 14.38 20.77
CA SER A 67 -12.14 13.95 19.38
C SER A 67 -12.21 12.44 19.28
N LEU A 68 -11.42 11.71 20.08
CA LEU A 68 -11.45 10.25 20.17
C LEU A 68 -12.80 9.75 20.70
N LYS A 69 -13.34 10.36 21.76
CA LYS A 69 -14.68 10.03 22.29
C LYS A 69 -15.79 10.29 21.27
N ARG A 70 -15.70 11.36 20.48
CA ARG A 70 -16.67 11.61 19.42
C ARG A 70 -16.58 10.58 18.30
N ALA A 71 -15.37 10.12 17.95
CA ALA A 71 -15.14 9.09 16.95
C ALA A 71 -15.71 7.74 17.41
N GLU A 72 -15.51 7.35 18.67
CA GLU A 72 -16.15 6.17 19.29
C GLU A 72 -17.68 6.24 19.23
N ILE A 73 -18.27 7.41 19.49
CA ILE A 73 -19.72 7.61 19.40
C ILE A 73 -20.21 7.48 17.95
N PHE A 74 -19.43 7.90 16.94
CA PHE A 74 -19.78 7.75 15.53
C PHE A 74 -19.64 6.31 15.03
N ALA A 75 -18.63 5.56 15.47
CA ALA A 75 -18.47 4.14 15.18
C ALA A 75 -19.62 3.32 15.78
N HIS A 76 -19.97 3.58 17.02
CA HIS A 76 -21.13 2.93 17.71
C HIS A 76 -22.47 3.16 16.99
N ARG A 77 -22.65 4.29 16.32
CA ARG A 77 -23.90 4.60 15.59
C ARG A 77 -24.03 3.88 14.26
N ARG A 78 -22.96 3.29 13.71
CA ARG A 78 -22.99 2.54 12.44
C ARG A 78 -23.22 1.04 12.55
N GLY A 79 -23.41 0.50 13.76
CA GLY A 79 -23.72 -0.91 13.96
C GLY A 79 -22.53 -1.85 14.05
N ASP A 80 -21.30 -1.34 14.11
CA ASP A 80 -20.10 -2.14 14.34
C ASP A 80 -19.98 -2.42 15.86
N HIS A 81 -20.87 -3.30 16.35
CA HIS A 81 -21.06 -3.54 17.79
C HIS A 81 -20.04 -4.51 18.39
N ASP A 82 -19.13 -5.09 17.61
CA ASP A 82 -18.19 -6.10 18.10
C ASP A 82 -16.79 -5.58 18.45
N GLY A 83 -16.55 -4.27 18.29
CA GLY A 83 -15.26 -3.64 18.60
C GLY A 83 -14.11 -4.06 17.67
N SER A 84 -14.40 -4.77 16.58
CA SER A 84 -13.37 -5.29 15.64
C SER A 84 -13.00 -4.30 14.54
N SER A 85 -13.73 -3.18 14.40
CA SER A 85 -13.52 -2.22 13.30
C SER A 85 -12.64 -1.04 13.73
N ALA A 86 -11.71 -0.66 12.87
CA ALA A 86 -10.92 0.56 13.01
C ALA A 86 -11.78 1.80 12.78
N ILE A 87 -11.41 2.90 13.42
CA ILE A 87 -12.08 4.18 13.30
C ILE A 87 -11.28 5.09 12.38
N LEU A 88 -11.91 5.61 11.32
CA LEU A 88 -11.30 6.62 10.46
C LEU A 88 -11.55 8.01 11.03
N LEU A 89 -10.48 8.67 11.45
CA LEU A 89 -10.52 10.01 12.04
C LEU A 89 -9.55 10.94 11.32
N THR A 90 -10.07 11.97 10.64
CA THR A 90 -9.26 12.99 9.95
C THR A 90 -8.18 12.41 9.01
N GLY A 91 -8.49 11.31 8.31
CA GLY A 91 -7.59 10.66 7.37
C GLY A 91 -6.64 9.63 7.98
N VAL A 92 -6.65 9.42 9.29
CA VAL A 92 -5.85 8.41 10.01
C VAL A 92 -6.77 7.31 10.53
N ALA A 93 -6.32 6.06 10.49
CA ALA A 93 -7.03 4.94 11.09
C ALA A 93 -6.58 4.73 12.54
N LEU A 94 -7.54 4.57 13.44
CA LEU A 94 -7.31 4.17 14.82
C LEU A 94 -7.62 2.69 14.95
N ALA A 95 -6.64 1.91 15.38
CA ALA A 95 -6.80 0.49 15.58
C ALA A 95 -7.81 0.17 16.68
N PRO A 96 -8.62 -0.89 16.54
CA PRO A 96 -9.45 -1.38 17.65
C PRO A 96 -8.59 -1.77 18.84
N PRO A 97 -9.03 -1.49 20.09
CA PRO A 97 -8.27 -1.87 21.30
C PRO A 97 -7.92 -3.35 21.35
N ASP A 98 -8.85 -4.21 20.94
CA ASP A 98 -8.73 -5.67 20.98
C ASP A 98 -8.06 -6.26 19.73
N ALA A 99 -7.61 -5.44 18.77
CA ALA A 99 -6.89 -5.92 17.60
C ALA A 99 -5.54 -6.54 18.01
N PRO A 100 -5.12 -7.63 17.36
CA PRO A 100 -3.78 -8.19 17.52
C PRO A 100 -2.69 -7.12 17.31
N GLU A 101 -1.57 -7.21 18.01
CA GLU A 101 -0.47 -6.24 17.89
C GLU A 101 0.06 -6.16 16.44
N THR A 102 0.08 -7.28 15.72
CA THR A 102 0.38 -7.31 14.29
C THR A 102 -0.55 -6.39 13.48
N VAL A 103 -1.85 -6.41 13.74
CA VAL A 103 -2.84 -5.55 13.06
C VAL A 103 -2.62 -4.08 13.43
N LYS A 104 -2.35 -3.79 14.71
CA LYS A 104 -2.01 -2.44 15.18
C LYS A 104 -0.75 -1.92 14.49
N GLY A 105 0.29 -2.77 14.35
CA GLY A 105 1.50 -2.45 13.63
C GLY A 105 1.26 -2.13 12.16
N VAL A 106 0.43 -2.91 11.47
CA VAL A 106 0.02 -2.65 10.07
C VAL A 106 -0.67 -1.30 9.94
N ILE A 107 -1.63 -0.99 10.82
CA ILE A 107 -2.36 0.29 10.81
C ILE A 107 -1.41 1.46 11.09
N ASN A 108 -0.52 1.33 12.07
CA ASN A 108 0.44 2.38 12.42
C ASN A 108 1.38 2.70 11.27
N ASN A 109 1.92 1.70 10.57
CA ASN A 109 2.76 1.93 9.39
C ASN A 109 1.96 2.56 8.25
N ALA A 110 0.77 2.05 7.95
CA ALA A 110 -0.09 2.63 6.93
C ALA A 110 -0.34 4.12 7.19
N ASN A 111 -0.58 4.51 8.44
CA ASN A 111 -0.78 5.90 8.85
C ASN A 111 0.43 6.81 8.53
N GLN A 112 1.67 6.28 8.60
CA GLN A 112 2.89 7.08 8.38
C GLN A 112 3.03 7.57 6.93
N ILE A 113 2.44 6.85 5.98
CA ILE A 113 2.56 7.17 4.56
C ILE A 113 1.29 7.77 3.96
N VAL A 114 0.25 8.01 4.76
CA VAL A 114 -0.96 8.69 4.30
C VAL A 114 -0.59 10.05 3.69
N GLY A 115 -1.08 10.30 2.46
CA GLY A 115 -0.82 11.55 1.74
C GLY A 115 0.55 11.64 1.05
N ARG A 116 1.40 10.62 1.12
CA ARG A 116 2.61 10.55 0.28
C ARG A 116 2.23 10.50 -1.20
N PRO A 117 3.05 11.07 -2.11
CA PRO A 117 2.76 11.06 -3.54
C PRO A 117 2.67 9.64 -4.10
N TYR A 118 1.81 9.46 -5.11
CA TYR A 118 1.83 8.25 -5.93
C TYR A 118 2.92 8.36 -7.01
N VAL A 119 3.85 7.40 -7.02
CA VAL A 119 4.82 7.22 -8.10
C VAL A 119 4.91 5.74 -8.43
N TRP A 120 4.79 5.39 -9.71
CA TRP A 120 4.93 4.00 -10.15
C TRP A 120 6.29 3.43 -9.75
N GLY A 121 6.31 2.28 -9.07
CA GLY A 121 7.52 1.67 -8.52
C GLY A 121 7.98 2.23 -7.18
N GLY A 122 7.28 3.22 -6.63
CA GLY A 122 7.55 3.77 -5.31
C GLY A 122 7.33 2.73 -4.20
N GLY A 123 8.21 2.72 -3.19
CA GLY A 123 8.20 1.75 -2.10
C GLY A 123 8.78 0.37 -2.44
N HIS A 124 9.34 0.16 -3.65
CA HIS A 124 9.90 -1.15 -4.06
C HIS A 124 11.42 -1.25 -3.90
N GLY A 125 12.15 -0.15 -3.97
CA GLY A 125 13.58 -0.12 -3.70
C GLY A 125 13.92 -0.25 -2.22
N SER A 126 13.02 0.23 -1.38
CA SER A 126 13.08 0.18 0.08
C SER A 126 11.65 0.31 0.61
N PHE A 127 11.39 -0.18 1.82
CA PHE A 127 10.14 0.14 2.52
C PHE A 127 10.02 1.65 2.82
N TYR A 128 11.13 2.31 3.11
CA TYR A 128 11.18 3.76 3.37
C TYR A 128 11.45 4.50 2.07
N ASP A 129 10.42 5.20 1.57
CA ASP A 129 10.46 5.95 0.32
C ASP A 129 9.68 7.27 0.49
N ASP A 130 9.92 8.22 -0.40
CA ASP A 130 9.18 9.49 -0.42
C ASP A 130 7.86 9.38 -1.18
N SER A 131 7.67 8.31 -1.92
CA SER A 131 6.49 8.03 -2.74
C SER A 131 6.18 6.55 -2.77
N TYR A 132 4.90 6.21 -3.01
CA TYR A 132 4.46 4.82 -3.03
C TYR A 132 3.51 4.55 -4.19
N ASP A 133 3.68 3.41 -4.86
CA ASP A 133 2.62 2.85 -5.69
C ASP A 133 1.66 1.98 -4.85
N CYS A 134 0.69 1.35 -5.50
CA CYS A 134 -0.33 0.55 -4.80
C CYS A 134 0.28 -0.60 -4.00
N SER A 135 1.20 -1.35 -4.59
CA SER A 135 1.83 -2.52 -3.95
C SER A 135 2.94 -2.12 -2.98
N GLY A 136 3.65 -1.04 -3.23
CA GLY A 136 4.61 -0.45 -2.29
C GLY A 136 3.94 0.02 -1.00
N ALA A 137 2.80 0.71 -1.13
CA ALA A 137 2.01 1.17 0.03
C ALA A 137 1.48 0.00 0.88
N VAL A 138 0.89 -1.02 0.24
CA VAL A 138 0.43 -2.22 0.94
C VAL A 138 1.59 -2.96 1.58
N SER A 139 2.73 -3.07 0.89
CA SER A 139 3.93 -3.71 1.44
C SER A 139 4.45 -2.97 2.67
N PHE A 140 4.51 -1.64 2.64
CA PHE A 140 4.94 -0.85 3.79
C PHE A 140 4.01 -1.06 5.00
N ALA A 141 2.71 -1.11 4.78
CA ALA A 141 1.75 -1.41 5.83
C ALA A 141 2.00 -2.80 6.43
N LEU A 142 2.10 -3.84 5.61
CA LEU A 142 2.34 -5.23 6.04
C LEU A 142 3.67 -5.40 6.78
N PHE A 143 4.70 -4.67 6.38
CA PHE A 143 6.00 -4.64 7.05
C PHE A 143 5.88 -4.19 8.50
N GLY A 144 5.04 -3.19 8.80
CA GLY A 144 4.80 -2.70 10.17
C GLY A 144 4.19 -3.73 11.10
N GLY A 145 3.49 -4.72 10.56
CA GLY A 145 3.01 -5.89 11.31
C GLY A 145 3.99 -7.06 11.35
N GLY A 146 5.19 -6.93 10.77
CA GLY A 146 6.16 -8.02 10.67
C GLY A 146 5.75 -9.14 9.72
N LEU A 147 4.81 -8.89 8.79
CA LEU A 147 4.21 -9.91 7.94
C LEU A 147 5.03 -10.23 6.69
N ILE A 148 5.87 -9.32 6.25
CA ILE A 148 6.74 -9.50 5.08
C ILE A 148 8.13 -8.90 5.31
N PRO A 149 9.21 -9.53 4.84
CA PRO A 149 10.58 -9.05 5.02
C PRO A 149 11.07 -8.13 3.87
N ARG A 150 10.33 -8.01 2.77
CA ARG A 150 10.68 -7.21 1.59
C ARG A 150 9.42 -6.72 0.88
N PRO A 151 9.49 -5.62 0.12
CA PRO A 151 8.38 -5.19 -0.71
C PRO A 151 7.95 -6.26 -1.72
N LEU A 152 6.65 -6.38 -1.95
CA LEU A 152 6.01 -7.31 -2.87
C LEU A 152 5.30 -6.54 -3.97
N THR A 153 5.31 -7.07 -5.19
CA THR A 153 4.49 -6.56 -6.29
C THR A 153 3.03 -6.99 -6.13
N SER A 154 2.10 -6.36 -6.87
CA SER A 154 0.70 -6.82 -6.92
C SER A 154 0.59 -8.28 -7.37
N GLY A 155 1.42 -8.71 -8.32
CA GLY A 155 1.51 -10.11 -8.77
C GLY A 155 2.02 -11.08 -7.69
N ASP A 156 2.94 -10.65 -6.82
CA ASP A 156 3.36 -11.43 -5.65
C ASP A 156 2.25 -11.51 -4.61
N LEU A 157 1.58 -10.40 -4.34
CA LEU A 157 0.46 -10.31 -3.40
C LEU A 157 -0.74 -11.18 -3.81
N MET A 158 -0.95 -11.42 -5.10
CA MET A 158 -1.95 -12.38 -5.58
C MET A 158 -1.71 -13.83 -5.07
N ARG A 159 -0.50 -14.15 -4.68
CA ARG A 159 -0.08 -15.50 -4.23
C ARG A 159 0.39 -15.54 -2.77
N TRP A 160 0.45 -14.38 -2.13
CA TRP A 160 0.91 -14.25 -0.75
C TRP A 160 -0.15 -14.74 0.24
N GLY A 161 0.27 -15.26 1.39
CA GLY A 161 -0.62 -15.70 2.46
C GLY A 161 -1.58 -16.81 2.06
N GLU A 162 -2.70 -16.88 2.75
CA GLU A 162 -3.77 -17.85 2.53
C GLU A 162 -4.86 -17.29 1.60
N PRO A 163 -5.58 -18.15 0.83
CA PRO A 163 -6.64 -17.70 -0.05
C PRO A 163 -7.91 -17.30 0.71
N GLY A 164 -8.59 -16.28 0.21
CA GLY A 164 -9.85 -15.78 0.77
C GLY A 164 -9.66 -14.57 1.70
N PRO A 165 -10.77 -14.02 2.21
CA PRO A 165 -10.76 -12.92 3.16
C PRO A 165 -10.27 -13.36 4.53
N GLY A 166 -9.53 -12.50 5.23
CA GLY A 166 -9.13 -12.67 6.63
C GLY A 166 -10.13 -12.01 7.58
N LYS A 167 -9.94 -12.28 8.87
CA LYS A 167 -10.74 -11.63 9.92
C LYS A 167 -10.36 -10.17 10.12
N TRP A 168 -9.06 -9.88 10.07
CA TRP A 168 -8.51 -8.57 10.37
C TRP A 168 -7.87 -7.88 9.17
N ILE A 169 -7.24 -8.66 8.29
CA ILE A 169 -6.51 -8.16 7.14
C ILE A 169 -6.89 -8.98 5.91
N THR A 170 -7.34 -8.29 4.87
CA THR A 170 -7.54 -8.89 3.54
C THR A 170 -6.80 -8.05 2.51
N ILE A 171 -5.95 -8.69 1.73
CA ILE A 171 -5.29 -8.07 0.58
C ILE A 171 -6.10 -8.44 -0.66
N TYR A 172 -6.56 -7.44 -1.38
CA TYR A 172 -7.17 -7.60 -2.69
C TYR A 172 -6.15 -7.25 -3.76
N ALA A 173 -5.83 -8.18 -4.64
CA ALA A 173 -4.81 -7.99 -5.66
C ALA A 173 -5.24 -8.55 -7.02
N ASN A 174 -4.82 -7.87 -8.08
CA ASN A 174 -4.84 -8.35 -9.46
C ASN A 174 -3.54 -7.97 -10.17
N ALA A 175 -3.42 -8.26 -11.47
CA ALA A 175 -2.18 -8.00 -12.21
C ALA A 175 -1.79 -6.51 -12.30
N GLY A 176 -2.75 -5.59 -12.12
CA GLY A 176 -2.55 -4.15 -12.31
C GLY A 176 -2.69 -3.31 -11.05
N HIS A 177 -3.27 -3.85 -9.97
CA HIS A 177 -3.57 -3.09 -8.76
C HIS A 177 -3.65 -3.97 -7.51
N THR A 178 -3.43 -3.35 -6.36
CA THR A 178 -3.66 -3.96 -5.06
C THR A 178 -4.05 -2.92 -4.01
N TYR A 179 -4.85 -3.34 -3.05
CA TYR A 179 -5.19 -2.59 -1.84
C TYR A 179 -5.39 -3.55 -0.67
N ALA A 180 -5.44 -3.02 0.53
CA ALA A 180 -5.70 -3.78 1.75
C ALA A 180 -7.00 -3.33 2.42
N GLU A 181 -7.75 -4.28 2.95
CA GLU A 181 -8.81 -4.04 3.91
C GLU A 181 -8.30 -4.49 5.28
N ILE A 182 -8.24 -3.54 6.22
CA ILE A 182 -7.60 -3.73 7.53
C ILE A 182 -8.57 -3.25 8.59
N ALA A 183 -9.02 -4.18 9.45
CA ALA A 183 -10.00 -3.89 10.48
C ALA A 183 -11.20 -3.08 9.95
N GLY A 184 -11.77 -3.47 8.80
CA GLY A 184 -12.95 -2.84 8.19
C GLY A 184 -12.70 -1.50 7.47
N LEU A 185 -11.45 -1.03 7.36
CA LEU A 185 -11.10 0.13 6.54
C LEU A 185 -10.26 -0.30 5.34
N ARG A 186 -10.48 0.34 4.19
CA ARG A 186 -9.69 0.14 2.98
C ARG A 186 -8.49 1.10 2.97
N PHE A 187 -7.29 0.55 2.81
CA PHE A 187 -6.06 1.29 2.56
C PHE A 187 -5.64 1.13 1.11
N ASP A 188 -5.61 2.25 0.38
CA ASP A 188 -5.45 2.25 -1.07
C ASP A 188 -4.77 3.53 -1.56
N THR A 189 -4.20 3.49 -2.76
CA THR A 189 -3.67 4.65 -3.50
C THR A 189 -4.66 5.22 -4.51
N VAL A 190 -5.79 4.54 -4.75
CA VAL A 190 -6.90 4.98 -5.60
C VAL A 190 -8.06 5.43 -4.72
N GLY A 191 -8.76 6.49 -5.11
CA GLY A 191 -9.90 7.00 -4.35
C GLY A 191 -10.52 8.24 -5.00
N ALA A 192 -11.18 9.07 -4.20
CA ALA A 192 -11.94 10.23 -4.68
C ALA A 192 -11.10 11.26 -5.45
N GLU A 193 -9.78 11.29 -5.23
CA GLU A 193 -8.83 12.17 -5.91
C GLU A 193 -7.72 11.34 -6.55
N GLN A 194 -7.66 11.33 -7.86
CA GLN A 194 -6.62 10.61 -8.60
C GLN A 194 -5.22 11.15 -8.29
N GLY A 195 -4.26 10.24 -8.15
CA GLY A 195 -2.84 10.57 -8.00
C GLY A 195 -2.43 11.08 -6.63
N SER A 196 -3.29 11.00 -5.64
CA SER A 196 -3.02 11.51 -4.29
C SER A 196 -2.27 10.52 -3.38
N GLY A 197 -1.99 9.30 -3.84
CA GLY A 197 -1.20 8.28 -3.11
C GLY A 197 -1.95 7.58 -1.97
N PRO A 198 -1.22 6.92 -1.04
CA PRO A 198 -1.80 6.09 0.01
C PRO A 198 -2.76 6.84 0.93
N ARG A 199 -3.91 6.24 1.21
CA ARG A 199 -4.92 6.80 2.10
C ARG A 199 -5.90 5.77 2.60
N TRP A 200 -6.65 6.14 3.63
CA TRP A 200 -7.74 5.36 4.18
C TRP A 200 -9.09 5.76 3.57
N HIS A 201 -9.91 4.77 3.34
CA HIS A 201 -11.29 4.89 2.88
C HIS A 201 -12.19 4.00 3.73
N LEU A 202 -13.49 4.27 3.71
CA LEU A 202 -14.45 3.28 4.17
C LEU A 202 -14.38 2.05 3.24
N ALA A 203 -14.45 0.85 3.82
CA ALA A 203 -14.47 -0.38 3.04
C ALA A 203 -15.66 -0.39 2.06
N THR A 204 -15.42 -0.89 0.87
CA THR A 204 -16.42 -1.08 -0.17
C THR A 204 -16.28 -2.50 -0.70
N MET A 205 -17.37 -3.06 -1.27
CA MET A 205 -17.25 -4.36 -1.91
C MET A 205 -16.13 -4.37 -2.95
N PRO A 206 -15.28 -5.40 -2.97
CA PRO A 206 -14.23 -5.51 -3.97
C PRO A 206 -14.85 -5.57 -5.36
N GLY A 207 -14.20 -4.89 -6.32
CA GLY A 207 -14.55 -5.00 -7.73
C GLY A 207 -14.21 -6.38 -8.29
N ASP A 208 -14.79 -6.71 -9.44
CA ASP A 208 -14.47 -7.94 -10.16
C ASP A 208 -12.98 -8.02 -10.52
N GLY A 209 -12.44 -9.24 -10.56
CA GLY A 209 -11.08 -9.51 -11.01
C GLY A 209 -9.99 -9.39 -9.95
N PHE A 210 -10.33 -9.14 -8.68
CA PHE A 210 -9.39 -9.24 -7.57
C PHE A 210 -9.41 -10.63 -6.94
N VAL A 211 -8.24 -11.14 -6.57
CA VAL A 211 -8.12 -12.26 -5.65
C VAL A 211 -7.97 -11.71 -4.23
N ALA A 212 -8.61 -12.39 -3.28
CA ALA A 212 -8.47 -12.09 -1.86
C ALA A 212 -7.40 -12.97 -1.22
N ARG A 213 -6.56 -12.38 -0.39
CA ARG A 213 -5.50 -13.05 0.36
C ARG A 213 -5.43 -12.48 1.77
N HIS A 214 -5.04 -13.32 2.73
CA HIS A 214 -4.86 -12.89 4.12
C HIS A 214 -3.64 -13.54 4.76
N PRO A 215 -3.05 -12.92 5.80
CA PRO A 215 -2.00 -13.57 6.58
C PRO A 215 -2.61 -14.69 7.44
N PRO A 216 -1.90 -15.82 7.63
CA PRO A 216 -2.40 -16.92 8.46
C PRO A 216 -2.84 -16.45 9.85
N GLY A 217 -4.07 -16.81 10.23
CA GLY A 217 -4.63 -16.50 11.54
C GLY A 217 -5.14 -15.06 11.76
N LEU A 218 -5.16 -14.21 10.73
CA LEU A 218 -5.62 -12.82 10.85
C LEU A 218 -6.79 -12.46 9.93
#